data_66888a1272869906106faf9af4669003
#
_entry.id   66888a1272869906106faf9af4669003
#
_cell.length_a   1.000
_cell.length_b   1.000
_cell.length_c   1.000
_cell.angle_alpha   90.00
_cell.angle_beta   90.00
_cell.angle_gamma   90.00
#
_symmetry.space_group_name_H-M   'P 1'
#
loop_
_entity.id
_entity.type
_entity.pdbx_description
1 polymer ?
#
loop_
_entity_poly.entity_id
_entity_poly.type
_entity_poly.pdbx_seq_one_letter_code
_entity_poly.pdbx_strand_id
1 'polypeptide(L)'
;MISQRCYSLKEARNAPLDSVFYLKISRKKLTEIPPQVFTFKNLKGLDLSKNRLVKISPKIEELSMLEKLNLSKNRFEVFPKEIVRLENLRELVLGSNQLGYIPNSILKYPKLEELDMYDNPIGDLGDGIFSLTSLRKLDLRGLMYNAKSQAEIRNRLPNVKVLFDLPCNCID
;
A
#
# COMPACT_ATOMS: atom_id res chain seq x y z
N MET A 1 -8.15 -25.17 5.90
CA MET A 1 -7.61 -23.78 5.85
C MET A 1 -7.73 -23.22 7.25
N ILE A 2 -6.62 -22.97 7.93
CA ILE A 2 -6.63 -22.32 9.24
C ILE A 2 -7.00 -20.86 8.97
N SER A 3 -8.18 -20.43 9.41
CA SER A 3 -8.61 -19.03 9.36
C SER A 3 -7.60 -18.22 10.15
N GLN A 4 -6.78 -17.43 9.46
CA GLN A 4 -5.75 -16.62 10.10
C GLN A 4 -6.45 -15.51 10.89
N ARG A 5 -6.37 -15.60 12.22
CA ARG A 5 -7.00 -14.64 13.13
C ARG A 5 -6.39 -13.24 12.94
N CYS A 6 -7.25 -12.25 12.70
CA CYS A 6 -6.86 -10.85 12.67
C CYS A 6 -7.15 -10.23 14.04
N TYR A 7 -6.11 -9.74 14.71
CA TYR A 7 -6.20 -9.14 16.04
C TYR A 7 -6.50 -7.63 15.95
N SER A 8 -7.29 -7.12 16.88
CA SER A 8 -7.27 -5.71 17.25
C SER A 8 -6.04 -5.44 18.13
N LEU A 9 -5.65 -4.16 18.28
CA LEU A 9 -4.50 -3.82 19.16
C LEU A 9 -4.75 -4.23 20.61
N LYS A 10 -6.01 -4.15 21.10
CA LYS A 10 -6.38 -4.56 22.46
C LYS A 10 -6.18 -6.06 22.66
N GLU A 11 -6.61 -6.87 21.71
CA GLU A 11 -6.45 -8.33 21.77
C GLU A 11 -4.97 -8.73 21.65
N ALA A 12 -4.24 -8.09 20.73
CA ALA A 12 -2.82 -8.39 20.50
C ALA A 12 -1.93 -8.13 21.74
N ARG A 13 -2.29 -7.15 22.58
CA ARG A 13 -1.58 -6.89 23.85
C ARG A 13 -1.62 -8.05 24.83
N ASN A 14 -2.65 -8.88 24.75
CA ASN A 14 -2.86 -10.01 25.66
C ASN A 14 -2.53 -11.37 24.98
N ALA A 15 -2.06 -11.35 23.73
CA ALA A 15 -1.65 -12.54 23.00
C ALA A 15 -0.13 -12.74 23.10
N PRO A 16 0.35 -13.99 22.98
CA PRO A 16 1.77 -14.24 22.79
C PRO A 16 2.30 -13.47 21.57
N LEU A 17 3.44 -12.78 21.70
CA LEU A 17 3.96 -11.88 20.66
C LEU A 17 4.21 -12.58 19.32
N ASP A 18 4.61 -13.84 19.36
CA ASP A 18 4.90 -14.70 18.21
C ASP A 18 3.66 -15.26 17.51
N SER A 19 2.47 -15.14 18.14
CA SER A 19 1.20 -15.61 17.60
C SER A 19 0.44 -14.55 16.79
N VAL A 20 0.88 -13.29 16.80
CA VAL A 20 0.20 -12.18 16.13
C VAL A 20 0.72 -12.02 14.70
N PHE A 21 0.02 -12.64 13.74
CA PHE A 21 0.36 -12.56 12.32
C PHE A 21 -0.40 -11.49 11.55
N TYR A 22 -1.60 -11.11 12.01
CA TYR A 22 -2.44 -10.09 11.36
C TYR A 22 -2.98 -9.13 12.40
N LEU A 23 -2.77 -7.82 12.18
CA LEU A 23 -3.17 -6.76 13.10
C LEU A 23 -3.96 -5.70 12.37
N LYS A 24 -5.12 -5.32 12.92
CA LYS A 24 -5.98 -4.27 12.39
C LYS A 24 -6.16 -3.15 13.41
N ILE A 25 -5.73 -1.94 13.03
CA ILE A 25 -5.84 -0.72 13.85
C ILE A 25 -6.48 0.38 12.99
N SER A 26 -7.60 0.06 12.34
CA SER A 26 -8.29 1.01 11.49
C SER A 26 -9.28 1.89 12.28
N ARG A 27 -9.59 3.10 11.76
CA ARG A 27 -10.56 4.05 12.34
C ARG A 27 -10.26 4.48 13.79
N LYS A 28 -8.98 4.61 14.14
CA LYS A 28 -8.54 5.01 15.50
C LYS A 28 -8.07 6.45 15.59
N LYS A 29 -8.18 7.23 14.48
CA LYS A 29 -7.71 8.61 14.39
C LYS A 29 -6.20 8.76 14.69
N LEU A 30 -5.41 7.69 14.46
CA LEU A 30 -3.98 7.68 14.73
C LEU A 30 -3.24 8.70 13.86
N THR A 31 -2.36 9.47 14.45
CA THR A 31 -1.39 10.34 13.77
C THR A 31 -0.01 9.68 13.65
N GLU A 32 0.24 8.63 14.44
CA GLU A 32 1.44 7.80 14.41
C GLU A 32 1.12 6.35 14.74
N ILE A 33 1.99 5.42 14.35
CA ILE A 33 1.84 4.00 14.65
C ILE A 33 2.21 3.76 16.13
N PRO A 34 1.33 3.13 16.93
CA PRO A 34 1.66 2.82 18.32
C PRO A 34 2.94 1.99 18.43
N PRO A 35 3.90 2.36 19.29
CA PRO A 35 5.22 1.69 19.37
C PRO A 35 5.16 0.18 19.60
N GLN A 36 4.15 -0.30 20.32
CA GLN A 36 3.96 -1.74 20.56
C GLN A 36 3.67 -2.55 19.29
N VAL A 37 3.27 -1.93 18.18
CA VAL A 37 3.08 -2.63 16.91
C VAL A 37 4.40 -3.26 16.43
N PHE A 38 5.50 -2.57 16.67
CA PHE A 38 6.82 -3.01 16.24
C PHE A 38 7.39 -4.18 17.06
N THR A 39 6.73 -4.59 18.14
CA THR A 39 7.11 -5.78 18.91
C THR A 39 6.63 -7.09 18.30
N PHE A 40 5.63 -7.05 17.40
CA PHE A 40 5.07 -8.24 16.75
C PHE A 40 5.91 -8.65 15.51
N LYS A 41 7.06 -9.28 15.73
CA LYS A 41 8.04 -9.57 14.68
C LYS A 41 7.55 -10.57 13.61
N ASN A 42 6.56 -11.41 13.94
CA ASN A 42 5.96 -12.37 13.01
C ASN A 42 4.80 -11.80 12.21
N LEU A 43 4.57 -10.46 12.29
CA LEU A 43 3.44 -9.83 11.63
C LEU A 43 3.57 -9.92 10.10
N LYS A 44 2.57 -10.53 9.46
CA LYS A 44 2.44 -10.68 8.01
C LYS A 44 1.48 -9.68 7.38
N GLY A 45 0.49 -9.22 8.15
CA GLY A 45 -0.47 -8.24 7.67
C GLY A 45 -0.76 -7.15 8.70
N LEU A 46 -0.71 -5.88 8.25
CA LEU A 46 -0.99 -4.70 9.06
C LEU A 46 -1.99 -3.78 8.35
N ASP A 47 -3.18 -3.64 8.95
CA ASP A 47 -4.20 -2.69 8.49
C ASP A 47 -4.21 -1.45 9.39
N LEU A 48 -3.72 -0.34 8.85
CA LEU A 48 -3.71 1.00 9.45
C LEU A 48 -4.67 1.96 8.71
N SER A 49 -5.60 1.41 7.94
CA SER A 49 -6.52 2.22 7.12
C SER A 49 -7.42 3.14 7.95
N LYS A 50 -7.91 4.20 7.30
CA LYS A 50 -8.89 5.13 7.91
C LYS A 50 -8.37 5.77 9.22
N ASN A 51 -7.12 6.22 9.20
CA ASN A 51 -6.50 6.96 10.28
C ASN A 51 -6.12 8.40 9.81
N ARG A 52 -5.17 9.04 10.47
CA ARG A 52 -4.70 10.40 10.17
C ARG A 52 -3.16 10.42 10.01
N LEU A 53 -2.60 9.30 9.53
CA LEU A 53 -1.16 9.16 9.35
C LEU A 53 -0.70 10.07 8.20
N VAL A 54 0.39 10.79 8.41
CA VAL A 54 1.07 11.61 7.39
C VAL A 54 2.46 11.05 7.06
N LYS A 55 3.00 10.21 7.93
CA LYS A 55 4.32 9.56 7.80
C LYS A 55 4.33 8.21 8.50
N ILE A 56 5.30 7.38 8.15
CA ILE A 56 5.56 6.09 8.77
C ILE A 56 6.83 6.21 9.63
N SER A 57 6.84 5.59 10.81
CA SER A 57 8.05 5.48 11.62
C SER A 57 9.08 4.59 10.92
N PRO A 58 10.39 4.95 10.92
CA PRO A 58 11.45 4.06 10.43
C PRO A 58 11.46 2.68 11.07
N LYS A 59 10.93 2.56 12.29
CA LYS A 59 10.77 1.26 12.98
C LYS A 59 9.88 0.26 12.24
N ILE A 60 9.19 0.66 11.17
CA ILE A 60 8.43 -0.26 10.33
C ILE A 60 9.32 -1.34 9.72
N GLU A 61 10.60 -1.07 9.50
CA GLU A 61 11.60 -2.03 9.00
C GLU A 61 11.80 -3.23 9.93
N GLU A 62 11.46 -3.09 11.22
CA GLU A 62 11.50 -4.18 12.19
C GLU A 62 10.45 -5.27 11.92
N LEU A 63 9.43 -4.98 11.09
CA LEU A 63 8.39 -5.91 10.66
C LEU A 63 8.80 -6.62 9.36
N SER A 64 9.97 -7.25 9.35
CA SER A 64 10.58 -7.83 8.16
C SER A 64 9.77 -8.95 7.49
N MET A 65 8.84 -9.57 8.24
CA MET A 65 7.93 -10.62 7.72
C MET A 65 6.66 -10.06 7.06
N LEU A 66 6.52 -8.71 6.98
CA LEU A 66 5.28 -8.09 6.49
C LEU A 66 5.09 -8.32 4.99
N GLU A 67 3.96 -8.96 4.66
CA GLU A 67 3.54 -9.28 3.30
C GLU A 67 2.43 -8.34 2.80
N LYS A 68 1.59 -7.84 3.73
CA LYS A 68 0.44 -6.98 3.42
C LYS A 68 0.42 -5.74 4.30
N LEU A 69 0.34 -4.56 3.66
CA LEU A 69 0.27 -3.28 4.36
C LEU A 69 -0.85 -2.42 3.78
N ASN A 70 -1.86 -2.11 4.61
CA ASN A 70 -2.95 -1.23 4.23
C ASN A 70 -2.84 0.12 4.94
N LEU A 71 -2.53 1.16 4.16
CA LEU A 71 -2.42 2.56 4.57
C LEU A 71 -3.51 3.44 3.95
N SER A 72 -4.55 2.83 3.35
CA SER A 72 -5.61 3.58 2.66
C SER A 72 -6.37 4.52 3.61
N LYS A 73 -6.92 5.58 3.04
CA LYS A 73 -7.72 6.57 3.78
C LYS A 73 -6.95 7.17 4.97
N ASN A 74 -5.76 7.65 4.67
CA ASN A 74 -4.89 8.41 5.56
C ASN A 74 -4.62 9.81 4.96
N ARG A 75 -3.49 10.43 5.29
CA ARG A 75 -3.13 11.79 4.88
C ARG A 75 -1.71 11.86 4.30
N PHE A 76 -1.29 10.81 3.60
CA PHE A 76 0.03 10.79 2.96
C PHE A 76 0.04 11.69 1.74
N GLU A 77 0.89 12.72 1.74
CA GLU A 77 1.15 13.60 0.61
C GLU A 77 2.34 13.10 -0.22
N VAL A 78 3.24 12.35 0.43
CA VAL A 78 4.44 11.78 -0.17
C VAL A 78 4.45 10.27 0.07
N PHE A 79 4.91 9.53 -0.92
CA PHE A 79 5.08 8.08 -0.80
C PHE A 79 5.99 7.76 0.40
N PRO A 80 5.55 6.90 1.35
CA PRO A 80 6.30 6.65 2.57
C PRO A 80 7.57 5.84 2.29
N LYS A 81 8.70 6.51 2.17
CA LYS A 81 10.01 5.90 1.84
C LYS A 81 10.48 4.86 2.87
N GLU A 82 10.01 4.94 4.09
CA GLU A 82 10.39 4.06 5.20
C GLU A 82 9.99 2.61 4.94
N ILE A 83 8.92 2.38 4.17
CA ILE A 83 8.46 1.02 3.86
C ILE A 83 9.33 0.30 2.83
N VAL A 84 10.31 0.99 2.22
CA VAL A 84 11.18 0.43 1.16
C VAL A 84 12.01 -0.79 1.61
N ARG A 85 12.19 -0.96 2.91
CA ARG A 85 12.92 -2.10 3.51
C ARG A 85 12.05 -3.32 3.78
N LEU A 86 10.74 -3.25 3.47
CA LEU A 86 9.83 -4.37 3.60
C LEU A 86 9.91 -5.29 2.35
N GLU A 87 11.02 -6.01 2.23
CA GLU A 87 11.36 -6.82 1.04
C GLU A 87 10.39 -7.98 0.77
N ASN A 88 9.58 -8.36 1.78
CA ASN A 88 8.57 -9.41 1.65
C ASN A 88 7.19 -8.87 1.26
N LEU A 89 7.05 -7.55 1.06
CA LEU A 89 5.77 -6.93 0.77
C LEU A 89 5.23 -7.39 -0.59
N ARG A 90 4.00 -7.95 -0.57
CA ARG A 90 3.25 -8.43 -1.74
C ARG A 90 2.04 -7.58 -2.05
N GLU A 91 1.41 -7.02 -1.03
CA GLU A 91 0.21 -6.20 -1.17
C GLU A 91 0.41 -4.87 -0.44
N LEU A 92 0.32 -3.77 -1.20
CA LEU A 92 0.40 -2.41 -0.68
C LEU A 92 -0.83 -1.62 -1.11
N VAL A 93 -1.61 -1.16 -0.12
CA VAL A 93 -2.83 -0.38 -0.34
C VAL A 93 -2.61 1.04 0.18
N LEU A 94 -2.58 2.01 -0.74
CA LEU A 94 -2.37 3.43 -0.49
C LEU A 94 -3.56 4.29 -0.97
N GLY A 95 -4.66 3.67 -1.36
CA GLY A 95 -5.83 4.37 -1.89
C GLY A 95 -6.41 5.42 -0.96
N SER A 96 -7.02 6.47 -1.52
CA SER A 96 -7.61 7.60 -0.80
C SER A 96 -6.60 8.28 0.16
N ASN A 97 -5.51 8.75 -0.40
CA ASN A 97 -4.51 9.61 0.21
C ASN A 97 -4.31 10.88 -0.64
N GLN A 98 -3.21 11.59 -0.50
CA GLN A 98 -2.89 12.82 -1.22
C GLN A 98 -1.57 12.69 -1.99
N LEU A 99 -1.28 11.47 -2.49
CA LEU A 99 -0.03 11.17 -3.18
C LEU A 99 -0.03 11.79 -4.58
N GLY A 100 0.98 12.62 -4.88
CA GLY A 100 1.11 13.27 -6.19
C GLY A 100 1.88 12.45 -7.24
N TYR A 101 2.67 11.46 -6.83
CA TYR A 101 3.50 10.66 -7.73
C TYR A 101 3.89 9.31 -7.10
N ILE A 102 4.32 8.36 -7.94
CA ILE A 102 4.93 7.09 -7.54
C ILE A 102 6.45 7.19 -7.76
N PRO A 103 7.27 7.08 -6.71
CA PRO A 103 8.72 7.23 -6.87
C PRO A 103 9.37 6.00 -7.52
N ASN A 104 10.51 6.19 -8.20
CA ASN A 104 11.27 5.08 -8.78
C ASN A 104 11.77 4.06 -7.73
N SER A 105 11.82 4.45 -6.45
CA SER A 105 12.13 3.51 -5.37
C SER A 105 11.12 2.37 -5.22
N ILE A 106 9.96 2.42 -5.90
CA ILE A 106 9.00 1.31 -6.00
C ILE A 106 9.65 0.03 -6.53
N LEU A 107 10.72 0.14 -7.33
CA LEU A 107 11.53 -0.98 -7.82
C LEU A 107 12.18 -1.82 -6.71
N LYS A 108 12.30 -1.30 -5.51
CA LYS A 108 12.86 -2.01 -4.37
C LYS A 108 11.91 -3.05 -3.74
N TYR A 109 10.72 -3.23 -4.31
CA TYR A 109 9.76 -4.26 -3.88
C TYR A 109 9.70 -5.43 -4.86
N PRO A 110 10.68 -6.35 -4.81
CA PRO A 110 10.79 -7.42 -5.81
C PRO A 110 9.63 -8.41 -5.78
N LYS A 111 8.86 -8.45 -4.69
CA LYS A 111 7.74 -9.37 -4.48
C LYS A 111 6.37 -8.68 -4.54
N LEU A 112 6.30 -7.40 -4.90
CA LEU A 112 5.03 -6.66 -4.92
C LEU A 112 4.14 -7.18 -6.06
N GLU A 113 3.01 -7.76 -5.68
CA GLU A 113 2.03 -8.36 -6.58
C GLU A 113 0.80 -7.48 -6.78
N GLU A 114 0.37 -6.78 -5.73
CA GLU A 114 -0.78 -5.88 -5.78
C GLU A 114 -0.44 -4.51 -5.23
N LEU A 115 -0.73 -3.47 -6.03
CA LEU A 115 -0.60 -2.07 -5.65
C LEU A 115 -1.93 -1.37 -5.88
N ASP A 116 -2.49 -0.81 -4.82
CA ASP A 116 -3.70 0.01 -4.87
C ASP A 116 -3.35 1.47 -4.59
N MET A 117 -3.56 2.32 -5.60
CA MET A 117 -3.34 3.76 -5.57
C MET A 117 -4.64 4.54 -5.79
N TYR A 118 -5.81 3.85 -5.69
CA TYR A 118 -7.13 4.41 -5.88
C TYR A 118 -7.29 5.79 -5.22
N ASP A 119 -7.93 6.73 -5.93
CA ASP A 119 -8.32 8.03 -5.36
C ASP A 119 -7.12 8.77 -4.71
N ASN A 120 -6.08 9.02 -5.52
CA ASN A 120 -4.94 9.89 -5.22
C ASN A 120 -4.74 10.89 -6.37
N PRO A 121 -4.22 12.09 -6.13
CA PRO A 121 -3.96 13.09 -7.18
C PRO A 121 -2.66 12.78 -7.96
N ILE A 122 -2.45 11.53 -8.39
CA ILE A 122 -1.24 11.11 -9.11
C ILE A 122 -1.37 11.53 -10.58
N GLY A 123 -0.52 12.46 -11.01
CA GLY A 123 -0.43 12.86 -12.40
C GLY A 123 0.47 11.95 -13.24
N ASP A 124 1.60 11.51 -12.67
CA ASP A 124 2.59 10.68 -13.34
C ASP A 124 2.92 9.42 -12.52
N LEU A 125 2.94 8.27 -13.19
CA LEU A 125 3.27 7.01 -12.55
C LEU A 125 4.78 6.79 -12.36
N GLY A 126 5.62 7.58 -13.03
CA GLY A 126 7.06 7.34 -13.09
C GLY A 126 7.42 6.03 -13.79
N ASP A 127 8.67 5.89 -14.22
CA ASP A 127 9.11 4.70 -14.97
C ASP A 127 9.28 3.44 -14.11
N GLY A 128 9.49 3.61 -12.80
CA GLY A 128 9.71 2.49 -11.89
C GLY A 128 8.57 1.49 -11.85
N ILE A 129 7.31 1.93 -11.97
CA ILE A 129 6.15 1.05 -11.93
C ILE A 129 6.13 0.03 -13.07
N PHE A 130 6.61 0.43 -14.26
CA PHE A 130 6.62 -0.39 -15.46
C PHE A 130 7.70 -1.47 -15.46
N SER A 131 8.62 -1.42 -14.51
CA SER A 131 9.73 -2.37 -14.34
C SER A 131 9.48 -3.38 -13.20
N LEU A 132 8.32 -3.34 -12.55
CA LEU A 132 7.93 -4.30 -11.50
C LEU A 132 7.56 -5.66 -12.11
N THR A 133 8.45 -6.63 -12.04
CA THR A 133 8.26 -7.96 -12.66
C THR A 133 7.24 -8.85 -11.95
N SER A 134 7.01 -8.64 -10.66
CA SER A 134 6.07 -9.42 -9.85
C SER A 134 4.66 -8.83 -9.84
N LEU A 135 4.46 -7.60 -10.32
CA LEU A 135 3.18 -6.92 -10.26
C LEU A 135 2.13 -7.66 -11.12
N ARG A 136 0.97 -7.93 -10.53
CA ARG A 136 -0.17 -8.61 -11.15
C ARG A 136 -1.42 -7.75 -11.19
N LYS A 137 -1.52 -6.80 -10.25
CA LYS A 137 -2.69 -5.92 -10.15
C LYS A 137 -2.27 -4.52 -9.73
N LEU A 138 -2.80 -3.53 -10.46
CA LEU A 138 -2.61 -2.12 -10.20
C LEU A 138 -3.97 -1.42 -10.24
N ASP A 139 -4.37 -0.81 -9.14
CA ASP A 139 -5.62 -0.05 -9.07
C ASP A 139 -5.33 1.45 -9.19
N LEU A 140 -5.76 2.03 -10.30
CA LEU A 140 -5.61 3.45 -10.65
C LEU A 140 -6.97 4.16 -10.80
N ARG A 141 -8.03 3.58 -10.28
CA ARG A 141 -9.35 4.23 -10.29
C ARG A 141 -9.31 5.49 -9.42
N GLY A 142 -10.10 6.48 -9.78
CA GLY A 142 -10.07 7.80 -9.15
C GLY A 142 -8.95 8.70 -9.66
N LEU A 143 -8.03 8.19 -10.52
CA LEU A 143 -7.02 8.98 -11.21
C LEU A 143 -7.56 9.33 -12.61
N MET A 144 -7.68 10.61 -12.89
CA MET A 144 -8.39 11.16 -14.07
C MET A 144 -7.65 10.93 -15.42
N TYR A 145 -7.24 9.68 -15.70
CA TYR A 145 -6.58 9.34 -16.96
C TYR A 145 -7.56 9.28 -18.12
N ASN A 146 -7.24 9.98 -19.22
CA ASN A 146 -7.98 9.89 -20.48
C ASN A 146 -7.75 8.55 -21.20
N ALA A 147 -8.49 8.27 -22.26
CA ALA A 147 -8.43 7.00 -23.00
C ALA A 147 -7.02 6.71 -23.54
N LYS A 148 -6.29 7.72 -24.02
CA LYS A 148 -4.93 7.59 -24.55
C LYS A 148 -3.95 7.15 -23.47
N SER A 149 -3.95 7.83 -22.33
CA SER A 149 -3.08 7.49 -21.20
C SER A 149 -3.39 6.10 -20.64
N GLN A 150 -4.68 5.72 -20.53
CA GLN A 150 -5.07 4.38 -20.09
C GLN A 150 -4.55 3.30 -21.06
N ALA A 151 -4.64 3.53 -22.38
CA ALA A 151 -4.12 2.60 -23.39
C ALA A 151 -2.59 2.47 -23.31
N GLU A 152 -1.87 3.58 -23.17
CA GLU A 152 -0.42 3.59 -23.01
C GLU A 152 0.04 2.81 -21.79
N ILE A 153 -0.59 3.04 -20.63
CA ILE A 153 -0.27 2.33 -19.39
C ILE A 153 -0.51 0.81 -19.56
N ARG A 154 -1.63 0.40 -20.18
CA ARG A 154 -1.91 -1.02 -20.44
C ARG A 154 -0.89 -1.65 -21.37
N ASN A 155 -0.46 -0.93 -22.42
CA ASN A 155 0.55 -1.41 -23.35
C ASN A 155 1.93 -1.63 -22.67
N ARG A 156 2.28 -0.77 -21.72
CA ARG A 156 3.52 -0.91 -20.93
C ARG A 156 3.41 -1.98 -19.82
N LEU A 157 2.20 -2.40 -19.45
CA LEU A 157 1.93 -3.39 -18.40
C LEU A 157 1.05 -4.55 -18.93
N PRO A 158 1.47 -5.29 -19.97
CA PRO A 158 0.59 -6.26 -20.68
C PRO A 158 0.15 -7.43 -19.79
N ASN A 159 0.92 -7.77 -18.77
CA ASN A 159 0.63 -8.90 -17.87
C ASN A 159 0.02 -8.46 -16.51
N VAL A 160 -0.30 -7.19 -16.36
CA VAL A 160 -0.85 -6.62 -15.12
C VAL A 160 -2.33 -6.28 -15.33
N LYS A 161 -3.17 -6.71 -14.40
CA LYS A 161 -4.56 -6.27 -14.36
C LYS A 161 -4.62 -4.83 -13.86
N VAL A 162 -4.66 -3.86 -14.78
CA VAL A 162 -4.79 -2.45 -14.45
C VAL A 162 -6.27 -2.06 -14.39
N LEU A 163 -6.70 -1.50 -13.26
CA LEU A 163 -8.05 -1.01 -13.05
C LEU A 163 -8.08 0.51 -13.21
N PHE A 164 -9.01 0.99 -14.04
CA PHE A 164 -9.31 2.40 -14.25
C PHE A 164 -10.81 2.64 -14.11
N ASP A 165 -11.21 3.88 -13.93
CA ASP A 165 -12.57 4.33 -14.20
C ASP A 165 -12.79 4.42 -15.73
N LEU A 166 -14.04 4.68 -16.13
CA LEU A 166 -14.30 5.05 -17.51
C LEU A 166 -13.45 6.27 -17.89
N PRO A 167 -12.85 6.29 -19.09
CA PRO A 167 -11.98 7.40 -19.47
C PRO A 167 -12.75 8.71 -19.46
N CYS A 168 -12.11 9.75 -18.95
CA CYS A 168 -12.65 11.10 -19.02
C CYS A 168 -12.77 11.48 -20.51
N ASN A 169 -13.95 11.90 -20.94
CA ASN A 169 -14.13 12.60 -22.22
C ASN A 169 -13.71 14.07 -22.06
N CYS A 170 -12.51 14.32 -21.52
CA CYS A 170 -11.95 15.66 -21.51
C CYS A 170 -11.64 16.01 -22.96
N ILE A 171 -12.36 16.98 -23.51
CA ILE A 171 -12.06 17.60 -24.81
C ILE A 171 -10.69 18.27 -24.62
N ASP A 172 -9.73 17.88 -25.46
CA ASP A 172 -8.38 18.49 -25.55
C ASP A 172 -8.47 19.98 -25.86
#